data_4c342543ee93a822ad1d3d4cbf712302
#
_entry.id   4c342543ee93a822ad1d3d4cbf712302
#
_cell.length_a   1.000
_cell.length_b   1.000
_cell.length_c   1.000
_cell.angle_alpha   90.00
_cell.angle_beta   90.00
_cell.angle_gamma   90.00
#
_symmetry.space_group_name_H-M   'P 1'
#
loop_
_entity.id
_entity.type
_entity.pdbx_description
1 polymer ?
#
loop_
_entity_poly.entity_id
_entity_poly.type
_entity_poly.pdbx_seq_one_letter_code
_entity_poly.pdbx_strand_id
1 'polypeptide(L)'
;GPSRRQLERLLPGFLASRRWFGGKARTIRSAHIADVIPIRPTPVSYAVVQVNYNEGEPEQYLIPLGFGNEEHVRSTESTGAASILARVEVKKGGARTSGVLYDAFGDEALSTMMLEMISSKRRFHGEVGHLAGRPSKSFRRMRSQAAEPLKVTASKADQSNSTLTYGDKFLLKQFRRIEEGVNPELEIGEFLTETVAFSHSPPLAGAIEYLVPQRPSVTVGVLQGYVHNAGTAWNYALEAAEAYFEPIIIQQPLPELPPELVPHAPLLTLAAGEPPPVADTMFGSFLQSAELLGRRTAEMHIALATPTDQPQFGSEPFTPHYQRSLYQAMRNTAVRTIALLKRKVGDLADNVRPRAEAVLVREQEINKRLKEIVQRKITAMRIRCHGDYHLGQVLYTGNDFVIIDYEGEPIRSISERQIKRSPFRDLAGMIRSFDYACYSALADQITGLSRGHEELQRLRGWIQFWTAWTSAAFLKSYMAVAQGQPFIAATAEESQILLDVYTLEKAIYELRYELNNRPEWARIPLYGILELLDEAKAS
;
A
#
# COMPACT_ATOMS: atom_id res chain seq x y z
N GLY A 1 16.59 -32.29 -14.08
CA GLY A 1 17.92 -32.88 -14.21
C GLY A 1 18.85 -32.49 -13.06
N PRO A 2 20.08 -33.01 -12.97
CA PRO A 2 21.00 -32.71 -11.85
C PRO A 2 21.27 -31.22 -11.64
N SER A 3 21.46 -30.45 -12.70
CA SER A 3 21.71 -29.00 -12.65
C SER A 3 20.50 -28.23 -12.05
N ARG A 4 19.27 -28.65 -12.35
CA ARG A 4 18.05 -28.05 -11.78
C ARG A 4 18.00 -28.26 -10.25
N ARG A 5 18.33 -29.48 -9.78
CA ARG A 5 18.37 -29.79 -8.34
C ARG A 5 19.46 -29.00 -7.60
N GLN A 6 20.61 -28.75 -8.25
CA GLN A 6 21.64 -27.91 -7.66
C GLN A 6 21.17 -26.47 -7.51
N LEU A 7 20.52 -25.92 -8.53
CA LEU A 7 19.94 -24.58 -8.49
C LEU A 7 18.87 -24.45 -7.41
N GLU A 8 17.94 -25.43 -7.32
CA GLU A 8 16.88 -25.45 -6.32
C GLU A 8 17.40 -25.44 -4.87
N ARG A 9 18.59 -26.01 -4.61
CA ARG A 9 19.23 -25.93 -3.27
C ARG A 9 19.73 -24.53 -2.91
N LEU A 10 20.02 -23.68 -3.89
CA LEU A 10 20.51 -22.32 -3.68
C LEU A 10 19.37 -21.31 -3.52
N LEU A 11 18.18 -21.62 -4.08
CA LEU A 11 17.03 -20.72 -4.06
C LEU A 11 16.61 -20.25 -2.66
N PRO A 12 16.55 -21.08 -1.60
CA PRO A 12 16.16 -20.62 -0.27
C PRO A 12 17.04 -19.48 0.25
N GLY A 13 18.37 -19.61 0.16
CA GLY A 13 19.31 -18.59 0.59
C GLY A 13 19.22 -17.31 -0.25
N PHE A 14 19.07 -17.48 -1.57
CA PHE A 14 18.87 -16.36 -2.48
C PHE A 14 17.60 -15.59 -2.14
N LEU A 15 16.45 -16.26 -2.02
CA LEU A 15 15.16 -15.64 -1.71
C LEU A 15 15.21 -14.89 -0.38
N ALA A 16 15.69 -15.52 0.68
CA ALA A 16 15.78 -14.91 2.01
C ALA A 16 16.58 -13.60 2.02
N SER A 17 17.57 -13.46 1.12
CA SER A 17 18.38 -12.25 0.99
C SER A 17 17.70 -11.12 0.19
N ARG A 18 16.56 -11.39 -0.49
CA ARG A 18 15.88 -10.39 -1.33
C ARG A 18 14.93 -9.51 -0.52
N ARG A 19 14.92 -8.20 -0.82
CA ARG A 19 13.99 -7.24 -0.15
C ARG A 19 12.55 -7.55 -0.50
N TRP A 20 12.27 -7.87 -1.75
CA TRP A 20 10.94 -8.19 -2.26
C TRP A 20 10.38 -9.54 -1.78
N PHE A 21 11.17 -10.38 -1.13
CA PHE A 21 10.69 -11.67 -0.64
C PHE A 21 9.80 -11.52 0.60
N GLY A 22 8.51 -11.81 0.45
CA GLY A 22 7.50 -11.66 1.51
C GLY A 22 7.59 -12.72 2.63
N GLY A 23 8.26 -13.83 2.38
CA GLY A 23 8.35 -14.98 3.30
C GLY A 23 9.42 -14.89 4.39
N LYS A 24 10.05 -13.73 4.62
CA LYS A 24 11.21 -13.57 5.54
C LYS A 24 10.93 -14.01 6.99
N ALA A 25 9.70 -13.84 7.46
CA ALA A 25 9.30 -14.23 8.82
C ALA A 25 9.03 -15.73 8.99
N ARG A 26 9.10 -16.50 7.89
CA ARG A 26 8.81 -17.94 7.85
C ARG A 26 10.04 -18.73 7.46
N THR A 27 10.18 -19.93 8.01
CA THR A 27 11.30 -20.83 7.66
C THR A 27 10.98 -21.58 6.38
N ILE A 28 11.79 -21.36 5.35
CA ILE A 28 11.66 -22.07 4.06
C ILE A 28 12.07 -23.54 4.27
N ARG A 29 11.16 -24.46 3.96
CA ARG A 29 11.38 -25.90 3.96
C ARG A 29 12.06 -26.36 2.67
N SER A 30 11.55 -25.87 1.53
CA SER A 30 12.09 -26.18 0.21
C SER A 30 11.68 -25.13 -0.82
N ALA A 31 12.47 -24.97 -1.87
CA ALA A 31 12.11 -24.22 -3.05
C ALA A 31 12.40 -25.05 -4.30
N HIS A 32 11.48 -25.10 -5.25
CA HIS A 32 11.66 -25.82 -6.50
C HIS A 32 11.10 -25.02 -7.68
N ILE A 33 11.69 -25.22 -8.84
CA ILE A 33 11.29 -24.54 -10.06
C ILE A 33 10.06 -25.29 -10.62
N ALA A 34 8.91 -24.62 -10.69
CA ALA A 34 7.68 -25.17 -11.22
C ALA A 34 7.61 -25.08 -12.75
N ASP A 35 8.11 -23.96 -13.32
CA ASP A 35 8.17 -23.74 -14.77
C ASP A 35 9.40 -22.90 -15.14
N VAL A 36 9.86 -23.02 -16.40
CA VAL A 36 10.91 -22.20 -16.99
C VAL A 36 10.44 -21.70 -18.34
N ILE A 37 10.40 -20.38 -18.51
CA ILE A 37 9.86 -19.73 -19.71
C ILE A 37 10.98 -18.92 -20.38
N PRO A 38 11.61 -19.41 -21.46
CA PRO A 38 12.66 -18.68 -22.18
C PRO A 38 12.09 -17.44 -22.90
N ILE A 39 12.73 -16.30 -22.73
CA ILE A 39 12.35 -15.03 -23.38
C ILE A 39 13.25 -14.76 -24.59
N ARG A 40 12.98 -15.47 -25.65
CA ARG A 40 13.82 -15.34 -26.85
C ARG A 40 13.54 -14.04 -27.64
N PRO A 41 14.59 -13.36 -28.23
CA PRO A 41 15.97 -13.82 -28.37
C PRO A 41 16.91 -13.51 -27.21
N THR A 42 16.41 -12.99 -26.08
CA THR A 42 17.26 -12.63 -24.93
C THR A 42 17.89 -13.87 -24.28
N PRO A 43 19.01 -13.74 -23.53
CA PRO A 43 19.59 -14.82 -22.76
C PRO A 43 18.86 -15.08 -21.43
N VAL A 44 17.68 -14.50 -21.23
CA VAL A 44 16.91 -14.53 -19.98
C VAL A 44 15.77 -15.56 -20.07
N SER A 45 15.51 -16.22 -18.96
CA SER A 45 14.32 -17.06 -18.77
C SER A 45 13.61 -16.68 -17.47
N TYR A 46 12.29 -16.63 -17.49
CA TYR A 46 11.54 -16.57 -16.24
C TYR A 46 11.44 -17.94 -15.60
N ALA A 47 11.75 -18.01 -14.30
CA ALA A 47 11.51 -19.18 -13.47
C ALA A 47 10.31 -18.91 -12.56
N VAL A 48 9.31 -19.81 -12.61
CA VAL A 48 8.24 -19.89 -11.60
C VAL A 48 8.75 -20.77 -10.49
N VAL A 49 8.95 -20.20 -9.31
CA VAL A 49 9.52 -20.89 -8.15
C VAL A 49 8.44 -21.12 -7.10
N GLN A 50 8.18 -22.36 -6.78
CA GLN A 50 7.31 -22.78 -5.67
C GLN A 50 8.13 -22.82 -4.38
N VAL A 51 7.74 -22.07 -3.37
CA VAL A 51 8.36 -22.05 -2.05
C VAL A 51 7.43 -22.69 -1.04
N ASN A 52 7.91 -23.73 -0.36
CA ASN A 52 7.19 -24.39 0.72
C ASN A 52 7.83 -24.00 2.05
N TYR A 53 6.99 -23.78 3.05
CA TYR A 53 7.42 -23.38 4.39
C TYR A 53 7.18 -24.52 5.39
N ASN A 54 7.79 -24.42 6.57
CA ASN A 54 7.49 -25.35 7.65
C ASN A 54 6.05 -25.18 8.16
N GLU A 55 5.57 -23.93 8.16
CA GLU A 55 4.21 -23.57 8.57
C GLU A 55 3.59 -22.60 7.57
N GLY A 56 2.28 -22.72 7.33
CA GLY A 56 1.51 -21.88 6.41
C GLY A 56 1.50 -22.40 4.98
N GLU A 57 0.75 -21.70 4.13
CA GLU A 57 0.55 -22.07 2.73
C GLU A 57 1.80 -21.82 1.89
N PRO A 58 2.03 -22.65 0.85
CA PRO A 58 3.10 -22.42 -0.11
C PRO A 58 2.86 -21.15 -0.91
N GLU A 59 3.95 -20.55 -1.42
CA GLU A 59 3.89 -19.37 -2.28
C GLU A 59 4.63 -19.59 -3.59
N GLN A 60 4.22 -18.87 -4.62
CA GLN A 60 4.91 -18.86 -5.91
C GLN A 60 5.55 -17.50 -6.17
N TYR A 61 6.76 -17.55 -6.74
CA TYR A 61 7.51 -16.36 -7.11
C TYR A 61 7.95 -16.44 -8.56
N LEU A 62 7.90 -15.31 -9.27
CA LEU A 62 8.38 -15.17 -10.64
C LEU A 62 9.73 -14.44 -10.65
N ILE A 63 10.78 -15.13 -11.14
CA ILE A 63 12.14 -14.63 -11.11
C ILE A 63 12.72 -14.66 -12.53
N PRO A 64 13.10 -13.50 -13.10
CA PRO A 64 13.84 -13.48 -14.36
C PRO A 64 15.29 -13.87 -14.09
N LEU A 65 15.74 -14.96 -14.67
CA LEU A 65 17.10 -15.48 -14.55
C LEU A 65 17.88 -15.24 -15.83
N GLY A 66 18.95 -14.45 -15.74
CA GLY A 66 19.91 -14.20 -16.81
C GLY A 66 21.19 -14.99 -16.59
N PHE A 67 21.87 -15.32 -17.70
CA PHE A 67 23.21 -15.86 -17.68
C PHE A 67 24.16 -14.89 -18.41
N GLY A 68 25.25 -14.51 -17.76
CA GLY A 68 26.23 -13.57 -18.30
C GLY A 68 27.60 -13.68 -17.64
N ASN A 69 28.54 -12.87 -18.12
CA ASN A 69 29.82 -12.72 -17.44
C ASN A 69 29.70 -11.80 -16.22
N GLU A 70 30.68 -11.86 -15.33
CA GLU A 70 30.65 -11.09 -14.07
C GLU A 70 30.71 -9.57 -14.31
N GLU A 71 31.33 -9.13 -15.40
CA GLU A 71 31.42 -7.72 -15.79
C GLU A 71 30.05 -7.16 -16.23
N HIS A 72 29.31 -7.91 -17.03
CA HIS A 72 27.94 -7.56 -17.43
C HIS A 72 27.07 -7.41 -16.20
N VAL A 73 27.11 -8.35 -15.25
CA VAL A 73 26.32 -8.29 -14.03
C VAL A 73 26.68 -7.07 -13.18
N ARG A 74 27.96 -6.75 -13.04
CA ARG A 74 28.40 -5.55 -12.30
C ARG A 74 27.90 -4.25 -12.95
N SER A 75 27.90 -4.19 -14.29
CA SER A 75 27.33 -3.02 -14.99
C SER A 75 25.82 -2.88 -14.73
N THR A 76 25.10 -3.98 -14.58
CA THR A 76 23.67 -4.01 -14.24
C THR A 76 23.44 -3.76 -12.74
N GLU A 77 24.31 -4.26 -11.87
CA GLU A 77 24.31 -3.96 -10.41
C GLU A 77 24.48 -2.47 -10.11
N SER A 78 25.22 -1.73 -10.95
CA SER A 78 25.34 -0.28 -10.83
C SER A 78 24.00 0.44 -10.94
N THR A 79 23.01 -0.21 -11.55
CA THR A 79 21.61 0.23 -11.58
C THR A 79 20.77 -0.28 -10.39
N GLY A 80 21.38 -1.08 -9.50
CA GLY A 80 20.79 -1.57 -8.25
C GLY A 80 19.81 -2.75 -8.41
N ALA A 81 19.69 -3.33 -9.60
CA ALA A 81 18.65 -4.32 -9.91
C ALA A 81 19.16 -5.77 -9.98
N ALA A 82 20.41 -6.03 -10.30
CA ALA A 82 20.93 -7.38 -10.49
C ALA A 82 21.52 -7.99 -9.21
N SER A 83 21.22 -9.28 -8.99
CA SER A 83 21.74 -10.03 -7.84
C SER A 83 22.20 -11.41 -8.29
N ILE A 84 23.44 -11.75 -8.01
CA ILE A 84 24.01 -13.05 -8.36
C ILE A 84 23.37 -14.15 -7.50
N LEU A 85 22.84 -15.17 -8.18
CA LEU A 85 22.28 -16.36 -7.56
C LEU A 85 23.34 -17.45 -7.44
N ALA A 86 24.16 -17.64 -8.49
CA ALA A 86 25.21 -18.65 -8.52
C ALA A 86 26.28 -18.34 -9.56
N ARG A 87 27.55 -18.78 -9.29
CA ARG A 87 28.56 -18.96 -10.34
C ARG A 87 28.38 -20.34 -10.94
N VAL A 88 28.35 -20.42 -12.26
CA VAL A 88 28.05 -21.66 -12.98
C VAL A 88 29.03 -21.87 -14.14
N GLU A 89 29.32 -23.12 -14.41
CA GLU A 89 30.03 -23.55 -15.60
C GLU A 89 29.06 -24.26 -16.54
N VAL A 90 28.82 -23.69 -17.71
CA VAL A 90 27.95 -24.27 -18.74
C VAL A 90 28.82 -25.05 -19.75
N LYS A 91 28.47 -26.31 -19.96
CA LYS A 91 29.10 -27.18 -20.99
C LYS A 91 28.17 -27.23 -22.22
N LYS A 92 28.60 -26.72 -23.35
CA LYS A 92 27.87 -26.77 -24.61
C LYS A 92 28.81 -27.18 -25.74
N GLY A 93 28.48 -28.27 -26.42
CA GLY A 93 29.26 -28.74 -27.58
C GLY A 93 30.76 -29.00 -27.31
N GLY A 94 31.13 -29.43 -26.09
CA GLY A 94 32.53 -29.63 -25.67
C GLY A 94 33.23 -28.39 -25.13
N ALA A 95 32.72 -27.19 -25.35
CA ALA A 95 33.26 -25.96 -24.77
C ALA A 95 32.68 -25.74 -23.34
N ARG A 96 33.54 -25.23 -22.43
CA ARG A 96 33.17 -24.82 -21.08
C ARG A 96 33.13 -23.29 -21.03
N THR A 97 32.03 -22.74 -20.63
CA THR A 97 31.87 -21.29 -20.42
C THR A 97 31.52 -21.05 -18.95
N SER A 98 32.39 -20.37 -18.24
CA SER A 98 32.13 -19.93 -16.87
C SER A 98 31.38 -18.61 -16.90
N GLY A 99 30.40 -18.44 -15.99
CA GLY A 99 29.61 -17.24 -15.87
C GLY A 99 28.79 -17.23 -14.60
N VAL A 100 27.92 -16.25 -14.48
CA VAL A 100 27.03 -16.08 -13.35
C VAL A 100 25.59 -16.18 -13.78
N LEU A 101 24.77 -16.82 -12.93
CA LEU A 101 23.31 -16.78 -13.00
C LEU A 101 22.83 -15.71 -12.03
N TYR A 102 21.98 -14.79 -12.50
CA TYR A 102 21.58 -13.60 -11.75
C TYR A 102 20.12 -13.26 -11.98
N ASP A 103 19.52 -12.46 -11.06
CA ASP A 103 18.21 -11.84 -11.27
C ASP A 103 18.35 -10.75 -12.33
N ALA A 104 17.80 -11.00 -13.50
CA ALA A 104 17.92 -10.15 -14.68
C ALA A 104 16.86 -9.04 -14.76
N PHE A 105 16.15 -8.77 -13.68
CA PHE A 105 15.22 -7.63 -13.67
C PHE A 105 16.02 -6.32 -13.81
N GLY A 106 15.64 -5.51 -14.79
CA GLY A 106 16.40 -4.31 -15.15
C GLY A 106 17.46 -4.54 -16.25
N ASP A 107 17.65 -5.77 -16.72
CA ASP A 107 18.38 -6.04 -17.96
C ASP A 107 17.68 -5.35 -19.14
N GLU A 108 18.42 -4.55 -19.92
CA GLU A 108 17.85 -3.72 -20.97
C GLU A 108 17.15 -4.56 -22.05
N ALA A 109 17.76 -5.71 -22.43
CA ALA A 109 17.18 -6.58 -23.43
C ALA A 109 15.87 -7.23 -22.93
N LEU A 110 15.83 -7.67 -21.66
CA LEU A 110 14.61 -8.18 -21.06
C LEU A 110 13.54 -7.09 -20.97
N SER A 111 13.91 -5.93 -20.45
CA SER A 111 12.98 -4.81 -20.23
C SER A 111 12.35 -4.34 -21.55
N THR A 112 13.14 -4.21 -22.62
CA THR A 112 12.64 -3.90 -23.96
C THR A 112 11.68 -4.99 -24.45
N MET A 113 12.03 -6.25 -24.24
CA MET A 113 11.20 -7.39 -24.66
C MET A 113 9.87 -7.46 -23.88
N MET A 114 9.84 -7.05 -22.61
CA MET A 114 8.59 -6.99 -21.84
C MET A 114 7.62 -5.96 -22.43
N LEU A 115 8.09 -4.78 -22.83
CA LEU A 115 7.25 -3.78 -23.50
C LEU A 115 6.81 -4.28 -24.89
N GLU A 116 7.71 -4.92 -25.64
CA GLU A 116 7.40 -5.50 -26.95
C GLU A 116 6.38 -6.66 -26.82
N MET A 117 6.49 -7.50 -25.77
CA MET A 117 5.53 -8.55 -25.50
C MET A 117 4.12 -8.00 -25.34
N ILE A 118 3.94 -6.90 -24.60
CA ILE A 118 2.64 -6.24 -24.45
C ILE A 118 2.18 -5.65 -25.79
N SER A 119 3.01 -4.85 -26.44
CA SER A 119 2.64 -4.10 -27.65
C SER A 119 2.23 -5.02 -28.81
N SER A 120 2.92 -6.14 -28.98
CA SER A 120 2.74 -7.09 -30.08
C SER A 120 1.91 -8.32 -29.71
N LYS A 121 1.36 -8.37 -28.49
CA LYS A 121 0.61 -9.54 -27.97
C LYS A 121 1.41 -10.84 -28.04
N ARG A 122 2.73 -10.75 -27.84
CA ARG A 122 3.62 -11.91 -27.90
C ARG A 122 3.36 -12.89 -26.77
N ARG A 123 3.65 -14.17 -27.08
CA ARG A 123 3.60 -15.28 -26.12
C ARG A 123 4.98 -15.96 -26.04
N PHE A 124 5.39 -16.30 -24.82
CA PHE A 124 6.60 -17.08 -24.57
C PHE A 124 6.22 -18.33 -23.82
N HIS A 125 6.49 -19.50 -24.41
CA HIS A 125 6.09 -20.78 -23.88
C HIS A 125 7.15 -21.35 -22.95
N GLY A 126 6.71 -21.81 -21.78
CA GLY A 126 7.48 -22.58 -20.83
C GLY A 126 7.23 -24.09 -20.97
N GLU A 127 7.68 -24.83 -19.94
CA GLU A 127 7.45 -26.28 -19.84
C GLU A 127 5.98 -26.60 -19.47
N VAL A 128 5.32 -25.72 -18.69
CA VAL A 128 3.99 -25.94 -18.13
C VAL A 128 2.98 -24.92 -18.64
N GLY A 129 3.35 -23.64 -18.66
CA GLY A 129 2.50 -22.53 -19.06
C GLY A 129 3.18 -21.60 -20.07
N HIS A 130 2.61 -20.43 -20.23
CA HIS A 130 3.22 -19.38 -21.08
C HIS A 130 2.97 -17.99 -20.53
N LEU A 131 3.91 -17.06 -20.76
CA LEU A 131 3.69 -15.64 -20.56
C LEU A 131 3.05 -15.04 -21.81
N ALA A 132 2.06 -14.17 -21.60
CA ALA A 132 1.35 -13.46 -22.68
C ALA A 132 1.25 -11.98 -22.36
N GLY A 133 1.60 -11.12 -23.33
CA GLY A 133 1.36 -9.69 -23.24
C GLY A 133 -0.03 -9.32 -23.75
N ARG A 134 -0.71 -8.42 -23.05
CA ARG A 134 -2.04 -7.90 -23.40
C ARG A 134 -2.02 -6.37 -23.33
N PRO A 135 -2.05 -5.65 -24.49
CA PRO A 135 -2.21 -4.20 -24.48
C PRO A 135 -3.65 -3.82 -24.13
N SER A 136 -3.83 -2.70 -23.44
CA SER A 136 -5.13 -2.06 -23.24
C SER A 136 -5.63 -1.40 -24.52
N LYS A 137 -6.89 -0.97 -24.56
CA LYS A 137 -7.45 -0.21 -25.69
C LYS A 137 -6.74 1.15 -25.88
N SER A 138 -6.29 1.75 -24.77
CA SER A 138 -5.59 3.04 -24.78
C SER A 138 -4.11 2.95 -25.18
N PHE A 139 -3.50 1.76 -25.17
CA PHE A 139 -2.06 1.57 -25.40
C PHE A 139 -1.56 2.27 -26.66
N ARG A 140 -2.24 2.08 -27.81
CA ARG A 140 -1.81 2.65 -29.10
C ARG A 140 -1.75 4.17 -29.06
N ARG A 141 -2.75 4.82 -28.47
CA ARG A 141 -2.80 6.28 -28.32
C ARG A 141 -1.65 6.77 -27.45
N MET A 142 -1.38 6.09 -26.33
CA MET A 142 -0.30 6.44 -25.41
C MET A 142 1.08 6.22 -26.06
N ARG A 143 1.24 5.13 -26.82
CA ARG A 143 2.49 4.79 -27.51
C ARG A 143 2.81 5.74 -28.65
N SER A 144 1.82 6.19 -29.45
CA SER A 144 2.01 7.10 -30.59
C SER A 144 2.52 8.49 -30.19
N GLN A 145 2.39 8.85 -28.90
CA GLN A 145 2.90 10.10 -28.33
C GLN A 145 4.34 9.99 -27.83
N ALA A 146 4.98 8.83 -27.93
CA ALA A 146 6.32 8.58 -27.44
C ALA A 146 7.37 8.76 -28.52
N ALA A 147 8.45 9.44 -28.19
CA ALA A 147 9.69 9.38 -28.99
C ALA A 147 10.35 8.00 -28.85
N GLU A 148 10.91 7.48 -29.91
CA GLU A 148 11.66 6.20 -29.88
C GLU A 148 13.17 6.43 -30.08
N PRO A 149 14.00 5.61 -29.44
CA PRO A 149 13.72 4.55 -28.45
C PRO A 149 13.44 5.11 -27.05
N LEU A 150 12.56 4.41 -26.27
CA LEU A 150 12.31 4.74 -24.88
C LEU A 150 13.44 4.25 -23.99
N LYS A 151 14.09 5.14 -23.26
CA LYS A 151 15.11 4.77 -22.27
C LYS A 151 14.46 4.00 -21.13
N VAL A 152 15.03 2.82 -20.80
CA VAL A 152 14.55 2.01 -19.68
C VAL A 152 15.36 2.32 -18.42
N THR A 153 14.68 2.44 -17.29
CA THR A 153 15.31 2.63 -15.98
C THR A 153 14.61 1.74 -14.95
N ALA A 154 15.35 0.94 -14.20
CA ALA A 154 14.83 0.19 -13.09
C ALA A 154 14.80 1.05 -11.82
N SER A 155 13.70 0.99 -11.07
CA SER A 155 13.61 1.66 -9.77
C SER A 155 14.52 0.98 -8.76
N LYS A 156 15.24 1.78 -7.95
CA LYS A 156 16.04 1.29 -6.82
C LYS A 156 15.22 1.03 -5.56
N ALA A 157 13.99 1.50 -5.53
CA ALA A 157 13.07 1.26 -4.43
C ALA A 157 12.53 -0.16 -4.51
N ASP A 158 13.24 -1.10 -3.89
CA ASP A 158 12.82 -2.50 -3.75
C ASP A 158 11.72 -2.60 -2.70
N GLN A 159 10.49 -2.60 -3.16
CA GLN A 159 9.31 -2.98 -2.40
C GLN A 159 8.92 -4.43 -2.74
N SER A 160 7.72 -4.86 -2.35
CA SER A 160 7.17 -6.19 -2.69
C SER A 160 7.16 -6.49 -4.19
N ASN A 161 7.17 -5.45 -5.03
CA ASN A 161 7.15 -5.49 -6.48
C ASN A 161 8.40 -4.83 -7.06
N SER A 162 8.71 -5.13 -8.31
CA SER A 162 9.82 -4.51 -9.05
C SER A 162 9.28 -3.61 -10.17
N THR A 163 9.87 -2.43 -10.34
CA THR A 163 9.33 -1.40 -11.23
C THR A 163 10.35 -0.97 -12.30
N LEU A 164 9.88 -0.85 -13.54
CA LEU A 164 10.61 -0.30 -14.67
C LEU A 164 9.89 0.95 -15.19
N THR A 165 10.64 1.99 -15.54
CA THR A 165 10.12 3.14 -16.29
C THR A 165 10.64 3.10 -17.73
N TYR A 166 9.77 3.44 -18.67
CA TYR A 166 10.10 3.56 -20.10
C TYR A 166 9.98 5.04 -20.50
N GLY A 167 11.09 5.75 -20.36
CA GLY A 167 11.13 7.20 -20.49
C GLY A 167 10.15 7.87 -19.51
N ASP A 168 9.41 8.83 -20.04
CA ASP A 168 8.32 9.55 -19.37
C ASP A 168 6.92 9.08 -19.82
N LYS A 169 6.83 7.87 -20.39
CA LYS A 169 5.59 7.36 -21.00
C LYS A 169 4.92 6.25 -20.25
N PHE A 170 5.71 5.28 -19.78
CA PHE A 170 5.16 4.10 -19.14
C PHE A 170 5.93 3.72 -17.87
N LEU A 171 5.18 3.11 -16.96
CA LEU A 171 5.70 2.43 -15.77
C LEU A 171 5.18 1.00 -15.79
N LEU A 172 6.09 0.01 -15.73
CA LEU A 172 5.77 -1.41 -15.59
C LEU A 172 6.05 -1.84 -14.17
N LYS A 173 5.02 -2.31 -13.49
CA LYS A 173 5.09 -2.95 -12.18
C LYS A 173 5.07 -4.46 -12.38
N GLN A 174 6.14 -5.16 -12.03
CA GLN A 174 6.22 -6.62 -12.05
C GLN A 174 5.99 -7.18 -10.65
N PHE A 175 5.02 -8.09 -10.52
CA PHE A 175 4.76 -8.82 -9.29
C PHE A 175 5.76 -9.95 -9.13
N ARG A 176 6.49 -9.96 -8.02
CA ARG A 176 7.45 -11.02 -7.69
C ARG A 176 6.75 -12.22 -7.08
N ARG A 177 5.86 -12.00 -6.13
CA ARG A 177 4.94 -13.02 -5.63
C ARG A 177 3.74 -13.08 -6.55
N ILE A 178 3.41 -14.27 -7.03
CA ILE A 178 2.32 -14.50 -7.95
C ILE A 178 1.27 -15.41 -7.32
N GLU A 179 0.01 -15.11 -7.57
CA GLU A 179 -1.17 -15.84 -7.09
C GLU A 179 -2.13 -16.11 -8.24
N GLU A 180 -2.87 -17.22 -8.17
CA GLU A 180 -3.92 -17.53 -9.14
C GLU A 180 -5.06 -16.49 -9.04
N GLY A 181 -5.49 -15.96 -10.18
CA GLY A 181 -6.51 -14.93 -10.30
C GLY A 181 -5.98 -13.62 -10.85
N VAL A 182 -6.91 -12.74 -11.21
CA VAL A 182 -6.59 -11.38 -11.69
C VAL A 182 -6.22 -10.51 -10.50
N ASN A 183 -5.02 -9.91 -10.55
CA ASN A 183 -4.60 -8.97 -9.52
C ASN A 183 -5.53 -7.74 -9.49
N PRO A 184 -5.97 -7.26 -8.31
CA PRO A 184 -6.81 -6.06 -8.19
C PRO A 184 -6.25 -4.82 -8.91
N GLU A 185 -4.93 -4.65 -8.96
CA GLU A 185 -4.27 -3.56 -9.72
C GLU A 185 -4.64 -3.58 -11.20
N LEU A 186 -4.67 -4.76 -11.82
CA LEU A 186 -5.09 -4.92 -13.21
C LEU A 186 -6.59 -4.71 -13.37
N GLU A 187 -7.39 -5.36 -12.53
CA GLU A 187 -8.86 -5.33 -12.59
C GLU A 187 -9.41 -3.91 -12.40
N ILE A 188 -8.96 -3.21 -11.35
CA ILE A 188 -9.36 -1.83 -11.07
C ILE A 188 -8.79 -0.86 -12.11
N GLY A 189 -7.51 -1.03 -12.48
CA GLY A 189 -6.88 -0.18 -13.50
C GLY A 189 -7.60 -0.26 -14.86
N GLU A 190 -8.05 -1.46 -15.27
CA GLU A 190 -8.83 -1.65 -16.50
C GLU A 190 -10.20 -0.97 -16.39
N PHE A 191 -10.89 -1.13 -15.28
CA PHE A 191 -12.19 -0.52 -15.03
C PHE A 191 -12.11 1.01 -15.00
N LEU A 192 -11.17 1.57 -14.25
CA LEU A 192 -10.99 3.02 -14.13
C LEU A 192 -10.59 3.65 -15.47
N THR A 193 -9.76 2.97 -16.28
CA THR A 193 -9.29 3.50 -17.57
C THR A 193 -10.31 3.32 -18.69
N GLU A 194 -10.90 2.13 -18.83
CA GLU A 194 -11.65 1.75 -20.03
C GLU A 194 -13.17 1.83 -19.85
N THR A 195 -13.69 1.77 -18.63
CA THR A 195 -15.13 1.79 -18.38
C THR A 195 -15.60 3.16 -17.90
N VAL A 196 -14.93 3.74 -16.89
CA VAL A 196 -15.39 5.01 -16.28
C VAL A 196 -14.52 6.21 -16.66
N ALA A 197 -13.37 6.00 -17.29
CA ALA A 197 -12.43 7.05 -17.72
C ALA A 197 -12.01 7.99 -16.57
N PHE A 198 -11.68 7.43 -15.40
CA PHE A 198 -11.26 8.19 -14.22
C PHE A 198 -9.84 8.75 -14.43
N SER A 199 -9.71 10.08 -14.40
CA SER A 199 -8.47 10.79 -14.78
C SER A 199 -7.43 10.88 -13.65
N HIS A 200 -7.82 10.67 -12.39
CA HIS A 200 -6.93 10.77 -11.21
C HIS A 200 -6.35 9.41 -10.78
N SER A 201 -6.14 8.54 -11.76
CA SER A 201 -5.40 7.27 -11.65
C SER A 201 -4.53 7.09 -12.90
N PRO A 202 -3.36 6.45 -12.79
CA PRO A 202 -2.55 6.15 -13.97
C PRO A 202 -3.36 5.32 -14.98
N PRO A 203 -3.46 5.74 -16.24
CA PRO A 203 -4.23 4.97 -17.22
C PRO A 203 -3.54 3.63 -17.48
N LEU A 204 -4.32 2.55 -17.52
CA LEU A 204 -3.81 1.23 -17.85
C LEU A 204 -3.35 1.20 -19.31
N ALA A 205 -2.11 0.79 -19.55
CA ALA A 205 -1.55 0.58 -20.88
C ALA A 205 -1.52 -0.90 -21.28
N GLY A 206 -1.44 -1.82 -20.33
CA GLY A 206 -1.46 -3.25 -20.63
C GLY A 206 -1.06 -4.12 -19.45
N ALA A 207 -0.96 -5.42 -19.70
CA ALA A 207 -0.59 -6.40 -18.69
C ALA A 207 0.28 -7.52 -19.26
N ILE A 208 0.99 -8.21 -18.38
CA ILE A 208 1.63 -9.50 -18.64
C ILE A 208 0.96 -10.53 -17.75
N GLU A 209 0.52 -11.63 -18.34
CA GLU A 209 -0.17 -12.71 -17.65
C GLU A 209 0.57 -14.03 -17.84
N TYR A 210 0.61 -14.85 -16.79
CA TYR A 210 1.07 -16.23 -16.87
C TYR A 210 -0.16 -17.13 -16.95
N LEU A 211 -0.24 -17.91 -18.01
CA LEU A 211 -1.39 -18.72 -18.37
C LEU A 211 -1.01 -20.19 -18.36
N VAL A 212 -1.70 -20.97 -17.56
CA VAL A 212 -1.59 -22.44 -17.51
C VAL A 212 -2.92 -23.04 -17.97
N PRO A 213 -2.92 -24.06 -18.85
CA PRO A 213 -4.17 -24.67 -19.30
C PRO A 213 -5.05 -25.12 -18.13
N GLN A 214 -6.34 -24.80 -18.21
CA GLN A 214 -7.36 -25.16 -17.22
C GLN A 214 -7.16 -24.54 -15.81
N ARG A 215 -6.33 -23.51 -15.66
CA ARG A 215 -6.20 -22.74 -14.41
C ARG A 215 -6.57 -21.29 -14.66
N PRO A 216 -6.97 -20.56 -13.59
CA PRO A 216 -7.14 -19.12 -13.68
C PRO A 216 -5.84 -18.44 -14.16
N SER A 217 -5.98 -17.33 -14.88
CA SER A 217 -4.84 -16.51 -15.25
C SER A 217 -4.15 -15.94 -14.02
N VAL A 218 -2.85 -15.73 -14.11
CA VAL A 218 -2.04 -15.11 -13.06
C VAL A 218 -1.49 -13.79 -13.61
N THR A 219 -1.83 -12.67 -13.00
CA THR A 219 -1.24 -11.37 -13.37
C THR A 219 0.19 -11.32 -12.86
N VAL A 220 1.15 -11.11 -13.75
CA VAL A 220 2.58 -11.03 -13.42
C VAL A 220 3.18 -9.65 -13.66
N GLY A 221 2.48 -8.79 -14.39
CA GLY A 221 2.91 -7.41 -14.59
C GLY A 221 1.77 -6.52 -15.09
N VAL A 222 1.80 -5.26 -14.66
CA VAL A 222 0.86 -4.22 -15.08
C VAL A 222 1.64 -3.04 -15.64
N LEU A 223 1.33 -2.65 -16.87
CA LEU A 223 1.88 -1.48 -17.55
C LEU A 223 0.89 -0.33 -17.45
N GLN A 224 1.35 0.78 -16.90
CA GLN A 224 0.55 1.99 -16.72
C GLN A 224 1.20 3.18 -17.44
N GLY A 225 0.42 4.22 -17.74
CA GLY A 225 0.95 5.50 -18.15
C GLY A 225 1.80 6.12 -17.04
N TYR A 226 2.92 6.70 -17.40
CA TYR A 226 3.76 7.42 -16.44
C TYR A 226 3.06 8.70 -15.98
N VAL A 227 3.06 8.97 -14.69
CA VAL A 227 2.52 10.18 -14.10
C VAL A 227 3.68 11.08 -13.66
N HIS A 228 3.77 12.26 -14.26
CA HIS A 228 4.71 13.28 -13.81
C HIS A 228 4.28 13.78 -12.42
N ASN A 229 5.18 13.75 -11.46
CA ASN A 229 4.87 14.10 -10.09
C ASN A 229 6.06 14.77 -9.38
N ALA A 230 5.78 15.49 -8.31
CA ALA A 230 6.75 16.12 -7.43
C ALA A 230 7.08 15.24 -6.19
N GLY A 231 6.65 13.98 -6.20
CA GLY A 231 6.79 13.04 -5.10
C GLY A 231 5.44 12.48 -4.67
N THR A 232 5.42 11.75 -3.57
CA THR A 232 4.18 11.23 -2.99
C THR A 232 3.49 12.29 -2.11
N ALA A 233 2.18 12.14 -1.90
CA ALA A 233 1.45 12.96 -0.93
C ALA A 233 2.01 12.77 0.51
N TRP A 234 2.70 11.65 0.78
CA TRP A 234 3.43 11.45 2.03
C TRP A 234 4.55 12.48 2.19
N ASN A 235 5.40 12.65 1.19
CA ASN A 235 6.50 13.64 1.25
C ASN A 235 5.95 15.05 1.39
N TYR A 236 4.90 15.38 0.64
CA TYR A 236 4.25 16.68 0.71
C TYR A 236 3.62 16.96 2.09
N ALA A 237 2.94 15.97 2.70
CA ALA A 237 2.38 16.10 4.04
C ALA A 237 3.46 16.19 5.12
N LEU A 238 4.57 15.48 4.94
CA LEU A 238 5.72 15.54 5.85
C LEU A 238 6.32 16.95 5.86
N GLU A 239 6.62 17.52 4.67
CA GLU A 239 7.13 18.89 4.52
C GLU A 239 6.17 19.93 5.13
N ALA A 240 4.86 19.77 4.93
CA ALA A 240 3.85 20.65 5.51
C ALA A 240 3.81 20.57 7.05
N ALA A 241 3.92 19.36 7.61
CA ALA A 241 3.98 19.17 9.05
C ALA A 241 5.29 19.69 9.65
N GLU A 242 6.42 19.56 8.96
CA GLU A 242 7.69 20.14 9.37
C GLU A 242 7.60 21.66 9.45
N ALA A 243 7.06 22.30 8.41
CA ALA A 243 6.86 23.75 8.37
C ALA A 243 5.89 24.24 9.46
N TYR A 244 4.88 23.43 9.80
CA TYR A 244 3.95 23.71 10.90
C TYR A 244 4.64 23.68 12.26
N PHE A 245 5.51 22.71 12.53
CA PHE A 245 6.19 22.57 13.81
C PHE A 245 7.38 23.54 13.99
N GLU A 246 8.02 23.97 12.93
CA GLU A 246 9.21 24.82 12.98
C GLU A 246 9.02 26.05 13.91
N PRO A 247 7.98 26.91 13.74
CA PRO A 247 7.76 28.07 14.60
C PRO A 247 7.35 27.72 16.04
N ILE A 248 6.90 26.50 16.30
CA ILE A 248 6.52 26.02 17.63
C ILE A 248 7.76 25.55 18.39
N ILE A 249 8.61 24.78 17.72
CA ILE A 249 9.77 24.11 18.35
C ILE A 249 10.87 25.09 18.72
N ILE A 250 11.04 26.20 18.01
CA ILE A 250 12.07 27.23 18.30
C ILE A 250 11.77 28.05 19.56
N GLN A 251 10.51 28.05 20.02
CA GLN A 251 10.13 28.81 21.23
C GLN A 251 10.62 28.12 22.51
N GLN A 252 11.05 28.91 23.48
CA GLN A 252 11.46 28.42 24.80
C GLN A 252 10.85 29.31 25.90
N PRO A 253 10.09 28.73 26.84
CA PRO A 253 9.68 27.32 26.87
C PRO A 253 8.75 26.98 25.71
N LEU A 254 8.64 25.68 25.37
CA LEU A 254 7.68 25.22 24.35
C LEU A 254 6.26 25.66 24.72
N PRO A 255 5.52 26.30 23.80
CA PRO A 255 4.16 26.73 24.06
C PRO A 255 3.22 25.52 24.18
N GLU A 256 2.27 25.60 25.08
CA GLU A 256 1.12 24.71 25.08
C GLU A 256 0.08 25.20 24.07
N LEU A 257 -0.66 24.25 23.46
CA LEU A 257 -1.80 24.62 22.63
C LEU A 257 -2.85 25.31 23.52
N PRO A 258 -3.34 26.52 23.14
CA PRO A 258 -4.43 27.17 23.87
C PRO A 258 -5.64 26.23 24.04
N PRO A 259 -6.24 26.15 25.23
CA PRO A 259 -7.35 25.22 25.48
C PRO A 259 -8.53 25.36 24.52
N GLU A 260 -8.79 26.59 24.05
CA GLU A 260 -9.85 26.89 23.09
C GLU A 260 -9.58 26.33 21.68
N LEU A 261 -8.34 25.96 21.38
CA LEU A 261 -7.96 25.36 20.10
C LEU A 261 -7.93 23.83 20.13
N VAL A 262 -8.03 23.21 21.31
CA VAL A 262 -8.03 21.75 21.43
C VAL A 262 -9.30 21.19 20.77
N PRO A 263 -9.18 20.30 19.77
CA PRO A 263 -10.34 19.69 19.14
C PRO A 263 -11.03 18.72 20.10
N HIS A 264 -12.30 18.97 20.41
CA HIS A 264 -13.09 18.12 21.33
C HIS A 264 -14.26 17.41 20.68
N ALA A 265 -14.58 17.76 19.44
CA ALA A 265 -15.71 17.17 18.71
C ALA A 265 -15.27 16.00 17.83
N PRO A 266 -16.14 15.01 17.56
CA PRO A 266 -15.88 13.95 16.59
C PRO A 266 -15.51 14.51 15.20
N LEU A 267 -14.67 13.80 14.45
CA LEU A 267 -14.09 14.30 13.19
C LEU A 267 -15.14 14.73 12.15
N LEU A 268 -16.27 14.02 12.02
CA LEU A 268 -17.33 14.44 11.09
C LEU A 268 -18.06 15.71 11.56
N THR A 269 -18.10 15.97 12.85
CA THR A 269 -18.63 17.23 13.41
C THR A 269 -17.65 18.38 13.13
N LEU A 270 -16.35 18.17 13.32
CA LEU A 270 -15.33 19.15 12.93
C LEU A 270 -15.36 19.43 11.43
N ALA A 271 -15.53 18.40 10.60
CA ALA A 271 -15.64 18.51 9.15
C ALA A 271 -16.87 19.30 8.67
N ALA A 272 -17.95 19.31 9.45
CA ALA A 272 -19.13 20.13 9.17
C ALA A 272 -18.98 21.60 9.58
N GLY A 273 -17.95 21.92 10.38
CA GLY A 273 -17.61 23.28 10.81
C GLY A 273 -16.52 23.93 9.95
N GLU A 274 -16.10 25.11 10.38
CA GLU A 274 -14.94 25.81 9.82
C GLU A 274 -13.74 25.71 10.78
N PRO A 275 -12.52 25.57 10.26
CA PRO A 275 -11.33 25.61 11.11
C PRO A 275 -11.20 26.96 11.80
N PRO A 276 -10.58 27.04 12.98
CA PRO A 276 -10.30 28.31 13.62
C PRO A 276 -9.37 29.16 12.74
N PRO A 277 -9.53 30.50 12.70
CA PRO A 277 -8.76 31.36 11.79
C PRO A 277 -7.24 31.21 11.88
N VAL A 278 -6.72 30.80 13.04
CA VAL A 278 -5.28 30.54 13.24
C VAL A 278 -4.82 29.34 12.41
N ALA A 279 -5.69 28.40 12.10
CA ALA A 279 -5.36 27.24 11.28
C ALA A 279 -4.90 27.66 9.87
N ASP A 280 -5.57 28.61 9.23
CA ASP A 280 -5.18 29.10 7.89
C ASP A 280 -3.75 29.65 7.87
N THR A 281 -3.36 30.32 8.94
CA THR A 281 -2.00 30.88 9.07
C THR A 281 -0.97 29.78 9.33
N MET A 282 -1.31 28.80 10.17
CA MET A 282 -0.36 27.77 10.61
C MET A 282 -0.17 26.65 9.58
N PHE A 283 -1.24 26.28 8.86
CA PHE A 283 -1.20 25.18 7.87
C PHE A 283 -0.87 25.68 6.46
N GLY A 284 -0.92 26.99 6.21
CA GLY A 284 -0.76 27.53 4.86
C GLY A 284 -1.76 26.91 3.87
N SER A 285 -1.27 26.49 2.71
CA SER A 285 -2.10 25.88 1.67
C SER A 285 -2.42 24.39 1.92
N PHE A 286 -1.92 23.79 3.00
CA PHE A 286 -2.06 22.33 3.19
C PHE A 286 -3.51 21.91 3.47
N LEU A 287 -4.32 22.75 4.15
CA LEU A 287 -5.75 22.44 4.34
C LEU A 287 -6.50 22.35 3.01
N GLN A 288 -6.26 23.27 2.08
CA GLN A 288 -6.85 23.20 0.74
C GLN A 288 -6.39 21.97 -0.03
N SER A 289 -5.14 21.57 0.17
CA SER A 289 -4.62 20.32 -0.42
C SER A 289 -5.28 19.08 0.19
N ALA A 290 -5.55 19.08 1.50
CA ALA A 290 -6.29 18.01 2.17
C ALA A 290 -7.74 17.94 1.66
N GLU A 291 -8.41 19.08 1.47
CA GLU A 291 -9.73 19.15 0.83
C GLU A 291 -9.71 18.60 -0.60
N LEU A 292 -8.70 18.97 -1.41
CA LEU A 292 -8.53 18.45 -2.77
C LEU A 292 -8.34 16.93 -2.76
N LEU A 293 -7.51 16.40 -1.85
CA LEU A 293 -7.32 14.96 -1.68
C LEU A 293 -8.64 14.27 -1.29
N GLY A 294 -9.44 14.86 -0.41
CA GLY A 294 -10.77 14.39 -0.04
C GLY A 294 -11.70 14.30 -1.25
N ARG A 295 -11.71 15.33 -2.10
CA ARG A 295 -12.45 15.34 -3.38
C ARG A 295 -12.01 14.19 -4.29
N ARG A 296 -10.71 14.02 -4.53
CA ARG A 296 -10.18 12.96 -5.41
C ARG A 296 -10.50 11.56 -4.88
N THR A 297 -10.49 11.40 -3.56
CA THR A 297 -10.90 10.15 -2.90
C THR A 297 -12.38 9.87 -3.12
N ALA A 298 -13.26 10.86 -2.99
CA ALA A 298 -14.69 10.72 -3.26
C ALA A 298 -14.96 10.36 -4.73
N GLU A 299 -14.31 11.06 -5.66
CA GLU A 299 -14.40 10.80 -7.10
C GLU A 299 -13.96 9.37 -7.45
N MET A 300 -12.88 8.85 -6.83
CA MET A 300 -12.45 7.46 -6.96
C MET A 300 -13.53 6.48 -6.48
N HIS A 301 -14.09 6.70 -5.29
CA HIS A 301 -15.13 5.82 -4.76
C HIS A 301 -16.42 5.86 -5.60
N ILE A 302 -16.81 7.04 -6.12
CA ILE A 302 -17.92 7.19 -7.06
C ILE A 302 -17.66 6.40 -8.34
N ALA A 303 -16.45 6.50 -8.90
CA ALA A 303 -16.04 5.73 -10.06
C ALA A 303 -16.14 4.22 -9.82
N LEU A 304 -15.61 3.73 -8.68
CA LEU A 304 -15.66 2.31 -8.30
C LEU A 304 -17.07 1.81 -7.95
N ALA A 305 -17.99 2.71 -7.57
CA ALA A 305 -19.39 2.40 -7.28
C ALA A 305 -20.29 2.46 -8.52
N THR A 306 -19.77 2.89 -9.67
CA THR A 306 -20.56 3.05 -10.90
C THR A 306 -21.29 1.76 -11.25
N PRO A 307 -22.62 1.78 -11.45
CA PRO A 307 -23.38 0.62 -11.88
C PRO A 307 -22.88 0.07 -13.21
N THR A 308 -22.69 -1.24 -13.27
CA THR A 308 -22.13 -1.93 -14.42
C THR A 308 -22.57 -3.40 -14.46
N ASP A 309 -22.48 -4.04 -15.62
CA ASP A 309 -22.69 -5.49 -15.78
C ASP A 309 -21.53 -6.34 -15.22
N GLN A 310 -20.44 -5.71 -14.80
CA GLN A 310 -19.31 -6.38 -14.17
C GLN A 310 -19.58 -6.58 -12.68
N PRO A 311 -19.79 -7.83 -12.19
CA PRO A 311 -20.21 -8.09 -10.82
C PRO A 311 -19.18 -7.67 -9.77
N GLN A 312 -17.92 -7.49 -10.16
CA GLN A 312 -16.82 -7.04 -9.29
C GLN A 312 -17.00 -5.59 -8.85
N PHE A 313 -17.70 -4.76 -9.64
CA PHE A 313 -17.93 -3.33 -9.38
C PHE A 313 -19.39 -3.04 -9.03
N GLY A 314 -19.72 -1.75 -8.89
CA GLY A 314 -21.01 -1.36 -8.35
C GLY A 314 -21.13 -1.58 -6.86
N SER A 315 -22.29 -1.31 -6.31
CA SER A 315 -22.53 -1.35 -4.87
C SER A 315 -23.31 -2.59 -4.42
N GLU A 316 -23.06 -3.04 -3.19
CA GLU A 316 -23.75 -4.16 -2.55
C GLU A 316 -24.27 -3.77 -1.15
N PRO A 317 -25.40 -4.34 -0.68
CA PRO A 317 -25.94 -4.00 0.62
C PRO A 317 -25.03 -4.44 1.79
N PHE A 318 -25.07 -3.66 2.85
CA PHE A 318 -24.40 -3.96 4.12
C PHE A 318 -25.29 -4.89 4.95
N THR A 319 -25.30 -6.19 4.60
CA THR A 319 -26.24 -7.14 5.22
C THR A 319 -25.90 -7.42 6.70
N PRO A 320 -26.89 -7.81 7.54
CA PRO A 320 -26.62 -8.20 8.93
C PRO A 320 -25.63 -9.37 9.06
N HIS A 321 -25.61 -10.26 8.07
CA HIS A 321 -24.61 -11.35 8.04
C HIS A 321 -23.19 -10.79 7.85
N TYR A 322 -23.03 -9.88 6.89
CA TYR A 322 -21.76 -9.21 6.66
C TYR A 322 -21.30 -8.40 7.87
N GLN A 323 -22.20 -7.64 8.53
CA GLN A 323 -21.87 -6.90 9.75
C GLN A 323 -21.32 -7.82 10.84
N ARG A 324 -21.96 -8.98 11.06
CA ARG A 324 -21.49 -9.97 12.03
C ARG A 324 -20.11 -10.54 11.67
N SER A 325 -19.92 -10.90 10.40
CA SER A 325 -18.63 -11.40 9.90
C SER A 325 -17.52 -10.37 10.07
N LEU A 326 -17.80 -9.11 9.74
CA LEU A 326 -16.87 -7.99 9.88
C LEU A 326 -16.50 -7.77 11.36
N TYR A 327 -17.49 -7.71 12.25
CA TYR A 327 -17.24 -7.60 13.69
C TYR A 327 -16.35 -8.74 14.21
N GLN A 328 -16.62 -9.99 13.81
CA GLN A 328 -15.79 -11.12 14.25
C GLN A 328 -14.34 -11.01 13.74
N ALA A 329 -14.14 -10.55 12.50
CA ALA A 329 -12.80 -10.31 11.97
C ALA A 329 -12.05 -9.23 12.76
N MET A 330 -12.70 -8.08 13.02
CA MET A 330 -12.13 -6.98 13.81
C MET A 330 -11.81 -7.42 15.24
N ARG A 331 -12.76 -8.11 15.90
CA ARG A 331 -12.58 -8.66 17.24
C ARG A 331 -11.39 -9.63 17.31
N ASN A 332 -11.26 -10.53 16.33
CA ASN A 332 -10.14 -11.48 16.29
C ASN A 332 -8.80 -10.74 16.13
N THR A 333 -8.76 -9.69 15.33
CA THR A 333 -7.56 -8.83 15.20
C THR A 333 -7.25 -8.15 16.52
N ALA A 334 -8.23 -7.57 17.20
CA ALA A 334 -8.07 -6.92 18.49
C ALA A 334 -7.54 -7.90 19.55
N VAL A 335 -8.17 -9.07 19.70
CA VAL A 335 -7.74 -10.09 20.66
C VAL A 335 -6.28 -10.52 20.43
N ARG A 336 -5.90 -10.76 19.16
CA ARG A 336 -4.51 -11.15 18.83
C ARG A 336 -3.52 -10.02 19.11
N THR A 337 -3.90 -8.77 18.82
CA THR A 337 -3.04 -7.60 19.06
C THR A 337 -2.86 -7.34 20.55
N ILE A 338 -3.93 -7.40 21.34
CA ILE A 338 -3.86 -7.25 22.81
C ILE A 338 -3.03 -8.38 23.44
N ALA A 339 -3.20 -9.62 22.99
CA ALA A 339 -2.37 -10.73 23.45
C ALA A 339 -0.87 -10.53 23.11
N LEU A 340 -0.57 -9.96 21.93
CA LEU A 340 0.80 -9.59 21.56
C LEU A 340 1.33 -8.46 22.44
N LEU A 341 0.54 -7.42 22.67
CA LEU A 341 0.90 -6.28 23.53
C LEU A 341 1.19 -6.74 24.97
N LYS A 342 0.35 -7.61 25.54
CA LYS A 342 0.58 -8.20 26.87
C LYS A 342 1.92 -8.91 26.98
N ARG A 343 2.36 -9.59 25.92
CA ARG A 343 3.67 -10.27 25.91
C ARG A 343 4.85 -9.32 25.76
N LYS A 344 4.67 -8.21 25.03
CA LYS A 344 5.76 -7.30 24.67
C LYS A 344 5.84 -6.03 25.52
N VAL A 345 4.86 -5.75 26.37
CA VAL A 345 4.78 -4.49 27.14
C VAL A 345 6.02 -4.27 28.01
N GLY A 346 6.59 -5.34 28.58
CA GLY A 346 7.82 -5.26 29.39
C GLY A 346 9.06 -4.85 28.60
N ASP A 347 9.09 -5.13 27.30
CA ASP A 347 10.22 -4.84 26.41
C ASP A 347 10.11 -3.45 25.75
N LEU A 348 8.98 -2.75 25.93
CA LEU A 348 8.78 -1.42 25.37
C LEU A 348 9.57 -0.36 26.13
N ALA A 349 10.01 0.66 25.41
CA ALA A 349 10.70 1.82 25.98
C ALA A 349 9.84 2.51 27.06
N ASP A 350 10.48 3.10 28.08
CA ASP A 350 9.81 3.71 29.24
C ASP A 350 8.81 4.81 28.88
N ASN A 351 9.03 5.52 27.78
CA ASN A 351 8.13 6.55 27.26
C ASN A 351 6.91 5.98 26.49
N VAL A 352 6.90 4.71 26.13
CA VAL A 352 5.80 4.02 25.42
C VAL A 352 4.98 3.15 26.37
N ARG A 353 5.64 2.48 27.33
CA ARG A 353 5.04 1.49 28.25
C ARG A 353 3.78 1.98 28.97
N PRO A 354 3.72 3.19 29.57
CA PRO A 354 2.51 3.63 30.28
C PRO A 354 1.26 3.67 29.42
N ARG A 355 1.42 4.01 28.11
CA ARG A 355 0.31 4.02 27.15
C ARG A 355 -0.12 2.64 26.73
N ALA A 356 0.84 1.73 26.58
CA ALA A 356 0.57 0.32 26.34
C ALA A 356 -0.25 -0.29 27.48
N GLU A 357 0.11 0.00 28.73
CA GLU A 357 -0.63 -0.41 29.93
C GLU A 357 -2.04 0.22 29.97
N ALA A 358 -2.18 1.50 29.62
CA ALA A 358 -3.48 2.17 29.54
C ALA A 358 -4.40 1.52 28.49
N VAL A 359 -3.88 1.12 27.33
CA VAL A 359 -4.64 0.38 26.32
C VAL A 359 -5.04 -1.00 26.84
N LEU A 360 -4.15 -1.72 27.53
CA LEU A 360 -4.45 -3.04 28.11
C LEU A 360 -5.59 -3.00 29.12
N VAL A 361 -5.64 -1.97 29.97
CA VAL A 361 -6.73 -1.79 30.95
C VAL A 361 -8.08 -1.54 30.25
N ARG A 362 -8.08 -0.94 29.05
CA ARG A 362 -9.28 -0.56 28.28
C ARG A 362 -9.70 -1.62 27.24
N GLU A 363 -9.23 -2.85 27.33
CA GLU A 363 -9.58 -3.94 26.38
C GLU A 363 -11.10 -4.12 26.20
N GLN A 364 -11.88 -3.98 27.27
CA GLN A 364 -13.34 -4.10 27.21
C GLN A 364 -13.99 -2.94 26.45
N GLU A 365 -13.47 -1.71 26.60
CA GLU A 365 -13.94 -0.53 25.86
C GLU A 365 -13.67 -0.67 24.37
N ILE A 366 -12.48 -1.16 23.99
CA ILE A 366 -12.14 -1.48 22.60
C ILE A 366 -13.18 -2.44 21.99
N ASN A 367 -13.46 -3.54 22.68
CA ASN A 367 -14.42 -4.54 22.21
C ASN A 367 -15.86 -3.97 22.14
N LYS A 368 -16.25 -3.11 23.08
CA LYS A 368 -17.55 -2.41 23.07
C LYS A 368 -17.66 -1.50 21.85
N ARG A 369 -16.62 -0.72 21.53
CA ARG A 369 -16.59 0.20 20.40
C ARG A 369 -16.67 -0.56 19.07
N LEU A 370 -15.88 -1.60 18.88
CA LEU A 370 -15.95 -2.44 17.69
C LEU A 370 -17.33 -3.11 17.51
N LYS A 371 -18.05 -3.38 18.60
CA LYS A 371 -19.38 -4.01 18.57
C LYS A 371 -20.46 -3.06 18.05
N GLU A 372 -20.27 -1.75 18.06
CA GLU A 372 -21.26 -0.76 17.59
C GLU A 372 -21.69 -1.03 16.14
N ILE A 373 -20.78 -1.54 15.31
CA ILE A 373 -21.08 -1.89 13.91
C ILE A 373 -22.18 -2.93 13.73
N VAL A 374 -22.50 -3.74 14.76
CA VAL A 374 -23.55 -4.76 14.73
C VAL A 374 -24.77 -4.40 15.58
N GLN A 375 -24.75 -3.30 16.30
CA GLN A 375 -25.85 -2.88 17.17
C GLN A 375 -26.98 -2.20 16.40
N ARG A 376 -26.67 -1.68 15.20
CA ARG A 376 -27.62 -0.98 14.34
C ARG A 376 -27.57 -1.54 12.92
N LYS A 377 -28.64 -1.34 12.19
CA LYS A 377 -28.66 -1.60 10.75
C LYS A 377 -27.87 -0.49 10.05
N ILE A 378 -26.86 -0.87 9.26
CA ILE A 378 -26.14 0.06 8.41
C ILE A 378 -26.86 0.19 7.07
N THR A 379 -27.18 1.43 6.69
CA THR A 379 -27.89 1.76 5.44
C THR A 379 -26.93 1.94 4.26
N ALA A 380 -25.66 2.30 4.54
CA ALA A 380 -24.63 2.43 3.53
C ALA A 380 -24.40 1.13 2.78
N MET A 381 -24.06 1.23 1.49
CA MET A 381 -23.65 0.09 0.67
C MET A 381 -22.14 -0.10 0.68
N ARG A 382 -21.72 -1.30 0.31
CA ARG A 382 -20.31 -1.68 0.12
C ARG A 382 -19.93 -1.52 -1.34
N ILE A 383 -18.71 -1.11 -1.60
CA ILE A 383 -18.14 -0.95 -2.94
C ILE A 383 -16.75 -1.60 -3.03
N ARG A 384 -16.20 -1.67 -4.22
CA ARG A 384 -14.76 -1.88 -4.36
C ARG A 384 -14.04 -0.68 -3.77
N CYS A 385 -13.03 -0.94 -2.97
CA CYS A 385 -12.19 0.06 -2.34
C CYS A 385 -10.75 -0.09 -2.80
N HIS A 386 -9.95 0.93 -2.56
CA HIS A 386 -8.49 0.85 -2.76
C HIS A 386 -7.89 -0.27 -1.89
N GLY A 387 -8.32 -0.35 -0.63
CA GLY A 387 -8.01 -1.44 0.28
C GLY A 387 -6.72 -1.31 1.08
N ASP A 388 -5.77 -0.46 0.64
CA ASP A 388 -4.57 -0.07 1.39
C ASP A 388 -4.25 1.42 1.14
N TYR A 389 -5.25 2.27 1.41
CA TYR A 389 -5.23 3.69 1.07
C TYR A 389 -4.51 4.52 2.13
N HIS A 390 -3.45 5.20 1.74
CA HIS A 390 -2.65 6.10 2.59
C HIS A 390 -1.84 7.08 1.72
N LEU A 391 -1.24 8.10 2.33
CA LEU A 391 -0.49 9.17 1.63
C LEU A 391 0.61 8.64 0.68
N GLY A 392 1.22 7.50 1.00
CA GLY A 392 2.23 6.87 0.15
C GLY A 392 1.67 6.28 -1.16
N GLN A 393 0.34 6.08 -1.25
CA GLN A 393 -0.35 5.57 -2.44
C GLN A 393 -1.01 6.69 -3.26
N VAL A 394 -0.54 7.91 -3.07
CA VAL A 394 -1.01 9.09 -3.81
C VAL A 394 0.20 9.89 -4.29
N LEU A 395 0.25 10.20 -5.58
CA LEU A 395 1.25 11.09 -6.17
C LEU A 395 0.74 12.53 -6.12
N TYR A 396 1.62 13.45 -5.74
CA TYR A 396 1.40 14.89 -5.83
C TYR A 396 2.01 15.44 -7.13
N THR A 397 1.21 16.06 -7.97
CA THR A 397 1.64 16.57 -9.29
C THR A 397 2.07 18.04 -9.26
N GLY A 398 2.14 18.65 -8.08
CA GLY A 398 2.41 20.07 -7.88
C GLY A 398 1.14 20.92 -7.69
N ASN A 399 0.01 20.46 -8.21
CA ASN A 399 -1.28 21.15 -8.07
C ASN A 399 -2.48 20.20 -7.93
N ASP A 400 -2.28 18.89 -8.04
CA ASP A 400 -3.33 17.88 -7.96
C ASP A 400 -2.78 16.55 -7.43
N PHE A 401 -3.67 15.57 -7.23
CA PHE A 401 -3.36 14.24 -6.72
C PHE A 401 -3.77 13.14 -7.71
N VAL A 402 -2.92 12.12 -7.82
CA VAL A 402 -3.18 10.91 -8.61
C VAL A 402 -3.03 9.70 -7.72
N ILE A 403 -4.08 8.89 -7.62
CA ILE A 403 -4.16 7.72 -6.75
C ILE A 403 -3.57 6.52 -7.50
N ILE A 404 -2.67 5.78 -6.85
CA ILE A 404 -1.90 4.67 -7.42
C ILE A 404 -2.01 3.42 -6.54
N ASP A 405 -1.59 2.26 -7.06
CA ASP A 405 -1.36 1.03 -6.29
C ASP A 405 -2.62 0.39 -5.70
N TYR A 406 -3.56 0.04 -6.57
CA TYR A 406 -4.84 -0.61 -6.20
C TYR A 406 -4.73 -2.09 -5.85
N GLU A 407 -3.54 -2.59 -5.52
CA GLU A 407 -3.35 -3.98 -5.12
C GLU A 407 -4.14 -4.39 -3.86
N GLY A 408 -4.37 -3.44 -2.96
CA GLY A 408 -4.81 -3.70 -1.59
C GLY A 408 -3.69 -4.30 -0.72
N GLU A 409 -4.01 -4.74 0.50
CA GLU A 409 -3.02 -5.28 1.45
C GLU A 409 -2.36 -6.57 0.93
N PRO A 410 -1.04 -6.61 0.66
CA PRO A 410 -0.36 -7.76 0.06
C PRO A 410 -0.38 -9.04 0.91
N ILE A 411 -0.63 -8.91 2.22
CA ILE A 411 -0.74 -10.06 3.14
C ILE A 411 -2.04 -10.87 2.94
N ARG A 412 -3.06 -10.26 2.33
CA ARG A 412 -4.35 -10.91 2.03
C ARG A 412 -4.29 -11.61 0.67
N SER A 413 -5.06 -12.70 0.53
CA SER A 413 -5.23 -13.37 -0.76
C SER A 413 -5.94 -12.46 -1.78
N ILE A 414 -5.78 -12.75 -3.08
CA ILE A 414 -6.48 -12.01 -4.15
C ILE A 414 -8.00 -11.99 -3.90
N SER A 415 -8.58 -13.12 -3.53
CA SER A 415 -10.03 -13.21 -3.25
C SER A 415 -10.48 -12.33 -2.09
N GLU A 416 -9.68 -12.20 -1.03
CA GLU A 416 -9.98 -11.31 0.09
C GLU A 416 -9.84 -9.82 -0.28
N ARG A 417 -8.87 -9.49 -1.17
CA ARG A 417 -8.65 -8.13 -1.67
C ARG A 417 -9.75 -7.69 -2.63
N GLN A 418 -10.44 -8.63 -3.28
CA GLN A 418 -11.58 -8.36 -4.17
C GLN A 418 -12.92 -8.17 -3.45
N ILE A 419 -13.03 -8.46 -2.15
CA ILE A 419 -14.26 -8.28 -1.39
C ILE A 419 -14.62 -6.79 -1.30
N LYS A 420 -15.86 -6.45 -1.68
CA LYS A 420 -16.42 -5.10 -1.49
C LYS A 420 -16.55 -4.76 -0.01
N ARG A 421 -16.18 -3.53 0.34
CA ARG A 421 -16.13 -3.04 1.73
C ARG A 421 -16.75 -1.64 1.82
N SER A 422 -16.89 -1.13 3.03
CA SER A 422 -17.23 0.29 3.22
C SER A 422 -16.04 1.17 2.81
N PRO A 423 -16.24 2.25 2.04
CA PRO A 423 -15.20 3.23 1.73
C PRO A 423 -14.64 3.94 2.97
N PHE A 424 -15.36 3.93 4.09
CA PHE A 424 -14.84 4.44 5.37
C PHE A 424 -13.56 3.72 5.84
N ARG A 425 -13.30 2.52 5.32
CA ARG A 425 -12.02 1.85 5.54
C ARG A 425 -10.84 2.61 4.90
N ASP A 426 -11.01 3.09 3.67
CA ASP A 426 -9.98 3.87 2.99
C ASP A 426 -9.85 5.26 3.64
N LEU A 427 -10.97 5.88 4.07
CA LEU A 427 -10.92 7.13 4.83
C LEU A 427 -10.13 6.96 6.13
N ALA A 428 -10.40 5.91 6.89
CA ALA A 428 -9.65 5.59 8.11
C ALA A 428 -8.16 5.40 7.84
N GLY A 429 -7.79 4.73 6.74
CA GLY A 429 -6.40 4.58 6.32
C GLY A 429 -5.71 5.92 6.06
N MET A 430 -6.39 6.84 5.39
CA MET A 430 -5.86 8.18 5.10
C MET A 430 -5.73 9.02 6.37
N ILE A 431 -6.74 9.03 7.25
CA ILE A 431 -6.69 9.74 8.55
C ILE A 431 -5.49 9.24 9.36
N ARG A 432 -5.33 7.94 9.48
CA ARG A 432 -4.19 7.37 10.19
C ARG A 432 -2.85 7.74 9.53
N SER A 433 -2.83 7.88 8.20
CA SER A 433 -1.62 8.30 7.49
C SER A 433 -1.24 9.76 7.79
N PHE A 434 -2.21 10.66 8.02
CA PHE A 434 -1.93 12.01 8.50
C PHE A 434 -1.28 12.00 9.90
N ASP A 435 -1.77 11.15 10.80
CA ASP A 435 -1.14 11.00 12.12
C ASP A 435 0.33 10.57 11.97
N TYR A 436 0.59 9.55 11.14
CA TYR A 436 1.96 9.08 10.91
C TYR A 436 2.87 10.15 10.31
N ALA A 437 2.39 10.95 9.36
CA ALA A 437 3.16 12.05 8.77
C ALA A 437 3.52 13.10 9.82
N CYS A 438 2.54 13.50 10.65
CA CYS A 438 2.73 14.47 11.72
C CYS A 438 3.76 13.99 12.76
N TYR A 439 3.64 12.75 13.22
CA TYR A 439 4.59 12.18 14.18
C TYR A 439 5.99 11.98 13.57
N SER A 440 6.09 11.67 12.27
CA SER A 440 7.38 11.52 11.57
C SER A 440 8.10 12.86 11.48
N ALA A 441 7.40 13.91 11.02
CA ALA A 441 7.92 15.26 10.94
C ALA A 441 8.48 15.74 12.30
N LEU A 442 7.72 15.51 13.36
CA LEU A 442 8.16 15.88 14.71
C LEU A 442 9.37 15.06 15.16
N ALA A 443 9.41 13.75 14.89
CA ALA A 443 10.52 12.89 15.27
C ALA A 443 11.84 13.34 14.63
N ASP A 444 11.81 13.71 13.35
CA ASP A 444 12.98 14.18 12.62
C ASP A 444 13.52 15.51 13.16
N GLN A 445 12.63 16.43 13.54
CA GLN A 445 13.01 17.74 14.08
C GLN A 445 13.54 17.70 15.52
N ILE A 446 13.06 16.76 16.35
CA ILE A 446 13.52 16.62 17.75
C ILE A 446 14.68 15.64 17.92
N THR A 447 15.07 14.91 16.87
CA THR A 447 16.24 14.02 16.89
C THR A 447 17.51 14.86 17.13
N GLY A 448 18.19 14.60 18.24
CA GLY A 448 19.37 15.38 18.67
C GLY A 448 19.07 16.48 19.70
N LEU A 449 17.82 16.75 20.02
CA LEU A 449 17.44 17.63 21.12
C LEU A 449 17.14 16.76 22.34
N SER A 450 17.93 16.91 23.43
CA SER A 450 17.66 16.23 24.71
C SER A 450 16.44 16.86 25.39
N ARG A 451 15.24 16.55 24.88
CA ARG A 451 13.98 17.08 25.41
C ARG A 451 13.36 16.14 26.44
N GLY A 452 12.93 16.73 27.55
CA GLY A 452 12.30 15.98 28.63
C GLY A 452 10.87 15.49 28.29
N HIS A 453 10.37 14.57 29.11
CA HIS A 453 9.02 14.01 28.95
C HIS A 453 7.92 15.10 28.94
N GLU A 454 8.06 16.15 29.77
CA GLU A 454 7.11 17.28 29.84
C GLU A 454 7.02 18.06 28.54
N GLU A 455 8.15 18.31 27.86
CA GLU A 455 8.17 19.02 26.58
C GLU A 455 7.43 18.25 25.47
N LEU A 456 7.60 16.92 25.44
CA LEU A 456 6.87 16.07 24.50
C LEU A 456 5.35 16.06 24.80
N GLN A 457 4.94 16.22 26.05
CA GLN A 457 3.53 16.33 26.41
C GLN A 457 2.92 17.66 25.91
N ARG A 458 3.66 18.76 25.95
CA ARG A 458 3.21 20.06 25.41
C ARG A 458 2.96 20.01 23.90
N LEU A 459 3.80 19.28 23.16
CA LEU A 459 3.65 19.12 21.72
C LEU A 459 2.42 18.26 21.34
N ARG A 460 1.87 17.46 22.25
CA ARG A 460 0.70 16.61 21.97
C ARG A 460 -0.52 17.42 21.51
N GLY A 461 -0.83 18.53 22.15
CA GLY A 461 -1.95 19.38 21.73
C GLY A 461 -1.78 19.89 20.29
N TRP A 462 -0.56 20.29 19.93
CA TRP A 462 -0.23 20.72 18.58
C TRP A 462 -0.34 19.61 17.53
N ILE A 463 0.05 18.36 17.88
CA ILE A 463 -0.14 17.20 17.03
C ILE A 463 -1.64 16.97 16.79
N GLN A 464 -2.45 16.95 17.87
CA GLN A 464 -3.91 16.76 17.78
C GLN A 464 -4.58 17.87 16.95
N PHE A 465 -4.15 19.11 17.11
CA PHE A 465 -4.66 20.24 16.33
C PHE A 465 -4.40 20.04 14.84
N TRP A 466 -3.16 19.68 14.45
CA TRP A 466 -2.82 19.46 13.05
C TRP A 466 -3.55 18.28 12.46
N THR A 467 -3.55 17.11 13.12
CA THR A 467 -4.16 15.89 12.60
C THR A 467 -5.68 16.00 12.51
N ALA A 468 -6.33 16.61 13.50
CA ALA A 468 -7.77 16.78 13.52
C ALA A 468 -8.26 17.71 12.40
N TRP A 469 -7.64 18.90 12.23
CA TRP A 469 -8.09 19.85 11.20
C TRP A 469 -7.70 19.40 9.79
N THR A 470 -6.56 18.77 9.59
CA THR A 470 -6.21 18.12 8.31
C THR A 470 -7.22 17.03 7.96
N SER A 471 -7.56 16.16 8.91
CA SER A 471 -8.56 15.11 8.72
C SER A 471 -9.97 15.69 8.49
N ALA A 472 -10.33 16.75 9.21
CA ALA A 472 -11.61 17.44 9.03
C ALA A 472 -11.72 18.08 7.63
N ALA A 473 -10.69 18.76 7.13
CA ALA A 473 -10.63 19.33 5.79
C ALA A 473 -10.78 18.24 4.71
N PHE A 474 -10.06 17.14 4.84
CA PHE A 474 -10.17 15.97 3.97
C PHE A 474 -11.60 15.41 3.96
N LEU A 475 -12.18 15.17 5.14
CA LEU A 475 -13.53 14.62 5.28
C LEU A 475 -14.62 15.59 4.80
N LYS A 476 -14.49 16.91 5.04
CA LYS A 476 -15.41 17.95 4.57
C LYS A 476 -15.63 17.84 3.07
N SER A 477 -14.55 17.85 2.32
CA SER A 477 -14.62 17.78 0.86
C SER A 477 -15.06 16.40 0.36
N TYR A 478 -14.61 15.31 1.01
CA TYR A 478 -15.08 13.97 0.70
C TYR A 478 -16.59 13.83 0.85
N MET A 479 -17.14 14.20 2.01
CA MET A 479 -18.57 14.08 2.31
C MET A 479 -19.42 14.98 1.41
N ALA A 480 -18.94 16.17 1.06
CA ALA A 480 -19.63 17.06 0.13
C ALA A 480 -19.76 16.46 -1.28
N VAL A 481 -18.68 15.88 -1.80
CA VAL A 481 -18.66 15.28 -3.16
C VAL A 481 -19.40 13.94 -3.18
N ALA A 482 -19.28 13.14 -2.13
CA ALA A 482 -19.93 11.83 -2.02
C ALA A 482 -21.39 11.91 -1.55
N GLN A 483 -21.93 13.10 -1.30
CA GLN A 483 -23.31 13.29 -0.86
C GLN A 483 -24.30 12.60 -1.81
N GLY A 484 -25.26 11.86 -1.24
CA GLY A 484 -26.29 11.15 -2.01
C GLY A 484 -25.83 9.85 -2.68
N GLN A 485 -24.57 9.51 -2.57
CA GLN A 485 -24.07 8.22 -3.07
C GLN A 485 -24.54 7.05 -2.18
N PRO A 486 -24.83 5.87 -2.74
CA PRO A 486 -25.39 4.74 -2.00
C PRO A 486 -24.44 4.16 -0.94
N PHE A 487 -23.16 4.44 -1.01
CA PHE A 487 -22.15 4.00 -0.05
C PHE A 487 -21.97 4.97 1.14
N ILE A 488 -22.67 6.10 1.14
CA ILE A 488 -22.78 7.00 2.30
C ILE A 488 -24.02 6.60 3.10
N ALA A 489 -23.89 6.56 4.42
CA ALA A 489 -24.99 6.22 5.30
C ALA A 489 -26.09 7.30 5.29
N ALA A 490 -27.33 6.89 5.54
CA ALA A 490 -28.47 7.81 5.54
C ALA A 490 -28.41 8.85 6.67
N THR A 491 -27.68 8.55 7.74
CA THR A 491 -27.55 9.45 8.89
C THR A 491 -26.08 9.77 9.20
N ALA A 492 -25.84 10.95 9.75
CA ALA A 492 -24.51 11.36 10.21
C ALA A 492 -23.99 10.42 11.33
N GLU A 493 -24.88 9.94 12.20
CA GLU A 493 -24.55 9.03 13.29
C GLU A 493 -24.03 7.67 12.77
N GLU A 494 -24.67 7.08 11.73
CA GLU A 494 -24.16 5.86 11.10
C GLU A 494 -22.79 6.09 10.45
N SER A 495 -22.60 7.23 9.79
CA SER A 495 -21.32 7.61 9.18
C SER A 495 -20.23 7.74 10.23
N GLN A 496 -20.52 8.36 11.39
CA GLN A 496 -19.57 8.48 12.50
C GLN A 496 -19.21 7.11 13.07
N ILE A 497 -20.18 6.22 13.28
CA ILE A 497 -19.92 4.86 13.75
C ILE A 497 -19.00 4.11 12.78
N LEU A 498 -19.24 4.21 11.47
CA LEU A 498 -18.39 3.58 10.46
C LEU A 498 -16.97 4.14 10.52
N LEU A 499 -16.81 5.46 10.59
CA LEU A 499 -15.52 6.11 10.67
C LEU A 499 -14.74 5.66 11.90
N ASP A 500 -15.35 5.74 13.07
CA ASP A 500 -14.72 5.40 14.34
C ASP A 500 -14.32 3.94 14.43
N VAL A 501 -15.19 3.03 14.00
CA VAL A 501 -14.92 1.59 14.04
C VAL A 501 -13.78 1.22 13.07
N TYR A 502 -13.75 1.80 11.86
CA TYR A 502 -12.66 1.53 10.92
C TYR A 502 -11.36 2.20 11.32
N THR A 503 -11.40 3.40 11.90
CA THR A 503 -10.19 4.08 12.41
C THR A 503 -9.60 3.30 13.60
N LEU A 504 -10.46 2.80 14.49
CA LEU A 504 -10.02 1.95 15.60
C LEU A 504 -9.46 0.60 15.10
N GLU A 505 -10.11 -0.05 14.13
CA GLU A 505 -9.59 -1.28 13.51
C GLU A 505 -8.22 -1.06 12.89
N LYS A 506 -8.05 0.05 12.16
CA LYS A 506 -6.76 0.39 11.51
C LYS A 506 -5.69 0.65 12.55
N ALA A 507 -5.98 1.42 13.62
CA ALA A 507 -5.02 1.67 14.69
C ALA A 507 -4.60 0.38 15.42
N ILE A 508 -5.53 -0.57 15.65
CA ILE A 508 -5.22 -1.88 16.22
C ILE A 508 -4.33 -2.72 15.29
N TYR A 509 -4.60 -2.69 13.98
CA TYR A 509 -3.78 -3.36 12.98
C TYR A 509 -2.36 -2.78 12.95
N GLU A 510 -2.23 -1.45 12.95
CA GLU A 510 -0.95 -0.73 13.00
C GLU A 510 -0.17 -1.06 14.26
N LEU A 511 -0.82 -1.09 15.42
CA LEU A 511 -0.18 -1.49 16.68
C LEU A 511 0.46 -2.88 16.57
N ARG A 512 -0.25 -3.84 15.97
CA ARG A 512 0.31 -5.18 15.74
C ARG A 512 1.50 -5.15 14.80
N TYR A 513 1.44 -4.35 13.75
CA TYR A 513 2.52 -4.19 12.79
C TYR A 513 3.76 -3.58 13.45
N GLU A 514 3.59 -2.48 14.19
CA GLU A 514 4.70 -1.77 14.83
C GLU A 514 5.35 -2.63 15.93
N LEU A 515 4.57 -3.31 16.75
CA LEU A 515 5.10 -4.22 17.75
C LEU A 515 6.00 -5.33 17.16
N ASN A 516 5.79 -5.73 15.91
CA ASN A 516 6.59 -6.77 15.27
C ASN A 516 7.77 -6.22 14.46
N ASN A 517 7.70 -4.99 13.97
CA ASN A 517 8.66 -4.46 13.00
C ASN A 517 9.44 -3.23 13.51
N ARG A 518 8.77 -2.32 14.26
CA ARG A 518 9.33 -1.04 14.72
C ARG A 518 8.72 -0.66 16.08
N PRO A 519 9.09 -1.34 17.18
CA PRO A 519 8.45 -1.14 18.49
C PRO A 519 8.45 0.30 19.01
N GLU A 520 9.43 1.10 18.61
CA GLU A 520 9.52 2.54 18.93
C GLU A 520 8.40 3.38 18.30
N TRP A 521 7.81 2.91 17.19
CA TRP A 521 6.68 3.55 16.51
C TRP A 521 5.32 3.14 17.10
N ALA A 522 5.28 2.14 17.98
CA ALA A 522 4.04 1.69 18.62
C ALA A 522 3.31 2.81 19.40
N ARG A 523 4.04 3.89 19.77
CA ARG A 523 3.45 5.09 20.40
C ARG A 523 2.32 5.70 19.56
N ILE A 524 2.43 5.72 18.21
CA ILE A 524 1.46 6.36 17.32
C ILE A 524 0.09 5.65 17.37
N PRO A 525 0.00 4.35 17.09
CA PRO A 525 -1.28 3.65 17.21
C PRO A 525 -1.80 3.55 18.63
N LEU A 526 -0.92 3.52 19.67
CA LEU A 526 -1.36 3.55 21.06
C LEU A 526 -2.07 4.87 21.39
N TYR A 527 -1.54 6.01 20.95
CA TYR A 527 -2.22 7.30 21.08
C TYR A 527 -3.56 7.31 20.35
N GLY A 528 -3.60 6.92 19.07
CA GLY A 528 -4.83 6.90 18.30
C GLY A 528 -5.92 6.02 18.93
N ILE A 529 -5.57 4.85 19.48
CA ILE A 529 -6.53 4.00 20.20
C ILE A 529 -7.08 4.73 21.44
N LEU A 530 -6.22 5.35 22.26
CA LEU A 530 -6.65 6.04 23.47
C LEU A 530 -7.54 7.26 23.17
N GLU A 531 -7.22 8.04 22.15
CA GLU A 531 -8.00 9.20 21.71
C GLU A 531 -9.40 8.79 21.27
N LEU A 532 -9.53 7.78 20.40
CA LEU A 532 -10.83 7.25 19.97
C LEU A 532 -11.69 6.71 21.12
N LEU A 533 -11.06 6.19 22.18
CA LEU A 533 -11.78 5.72 23.38
C LEU A 533 -12.17 6.89 24.30
N ASP A 534 -11.44 8.00 24.31
CA ASP A 534 -11.72 9.18 25.13
C ASP A 534 -12.82 10.05 24.49
N GLU A 535 -12.81 10.23 23.17
CA GLU A 535 -13.88 10.93 22.42
C GLU A 535 -15.25 10.29 22.66
N ALA A 536 -15.31 8.97 22.77
CA ALA A 536 -16.54 8.25 23.07
C ALA A 536 -17.13 8.54 24.46
N LYS A 537 -16.38 9.13 25.40
CA LYS A 537 -16.86 9.54 26.71
C LYS A 537 -17.38 10.96 26.75
N ALA A 538 -16.99 11.76 25.77
CA ALA A 538 -17.38 13.16 25.65
C ALA A 538 -18.66 13.35 24.81
N SER A 539 -19.04 12.37 23.99
CA SER A 539 -20.28 12.28 23.20
C SER A 539 -21.36 11.48 23.92
#